data_c529c6d500de3fe5fc857241229bb2f8
#
_entry.id   c529c6d500de3fe5fc857241229bb2f8
#
_cell.length_a   1.000
_cell.length_b   1.000
_cell.length_c   1.000
_cell.angle_alpha   90.00
_cell.angle_beta   90.00
_cell.angle_gamma   90.00
#
_symmetry.space_group_name_H-M   'P 1'
#
loop_
_entity.id
_entity.type
_entity.pdbx_description
1 polymer ?
#
loop_
_entity_poly.entity_id
_entity_poly.type
_entity_poly.pdbx_seq_one_letter_code
_entity_poly.pdbx_strand_id
1 'polypeptide(L)'
;MKKLIVTVLTSVFLAGCSTYQKNADIPIIDTHIHLYDTTRPEGLPWPPKDDEVLYRPVLTEHFDKVSDENGINATVIVEASKWIPDNQWVLDLVKHDPNRYIGLVGSLEIGTPDFKKHLTKLSKDGRFVGIRMRERPGGDSFFENEAVWSDLQLLSDRNQTLDVLMFQYSLDDVDMISKRLPKLKILINHVAGADIEGKPADPKWIAAVQKAAKNSNVNCKISGLFQQSHRQPSPRNLSFYQSELDVLWEAFGEDRLIYGSNWPVTMRGGTYGEYLAVVKGFFADKSRAAREKFFFKNALKFYGLPALKH
;
A
#
# COMPACT_ATOMS: atom_id res chain seq x y z
N MET A 1 -60.24 -34.24 48.75
CA MET A 1 -58.81 -34.07 48.56
C MET A 1 -58.59 -33.64 47.13
N LYS A 2 -58.37 -32.36 46.89
CA LYS A 2 -58.07 -31.80 45.54
C LYS A 2 -56.55 -31.66 45.38
N LYS A 3 -56.01 -32.34 44.39
CA LYS A 3 -54.58 -32.22 44.03
C LYS A 3 -54.37 -30.98 43.15
N LEU A 4 -53.52 -30.07 43.62
CA LEU A 4 -53.07 -28.90 42.90
C LEU A 4 -51.90 -29.28 42.04
N ILE A 5 -51.99 -29.14 40.70
CA ILE A 5 -50.95 -29.36 39.79
C ILE A 5 -50.32 -27.98 39.55
N VAL A 6 -49.05 -27.78 39.96
CA VAL A 6 -48.27 -26.58 39.68
C VAL A 6 -47.46 -26.84 38.41
N THR A 7 -47.80 -26.14 37.34
CA THR A 7 -47.04 -26.16 36.08
C THR A 7 -45.96 -25.08 36.17
N VAL A 8 -44.70 -25.52 36.22
CA VAL A 8 -43.53 -24.63 36.15
C VAL A 8 -43.22 -24.37 34.68
N LEU A 9 -43.44 -23.17 34.21
CA LEU A 9 -42.96 -22.69 32.90
C LEU A 9 -41.47 -22.31 33.02
N THR A 10 -40.64 -23.10 32.38
CA THR A 10 -39.20 -22.79 32.21
C THR A 10 -39.02 -21.88 31.01
N SER A 11 -38.82 -20.60 31.26
CA SER A 11 -38.44 -19.63 30.22
C SER A 11 -36.96 -19.82 29.89
N VAL A 12 -36.65 -20.41 28.75
CA VAL A 12 -35.29 -20.47 28.22
C VAL A 12 -34.96 -19.12 27.57
N PHE A 13 -34.16 -18.33 28.24
CA PHE A 13 -33.59 -17.12 27.67
C PHE A 13 -32.50 -17.50 26.63
N LEU A 14 -32.81 -17.34 25.35
CA LEU A 14 -31.85 -17.31 24.25
C LEU A 14 -31.16 -15.93 24.23
N ALA A 15 -30.24 -15.72 25.12
CA ALA A 15 -29.33 -14.56 25.09
C ALA A 15 -27.89 -15.06 24.97
N GLY A 16 -27.38 -15.22 23.78
CA GLY A 16 -26.04 -15.70 23.63
C GLY A 16 -25.49 -15.86 22.22
N CYS A 17 -25.78 -14.90 21.30
CA CYS A 17 -25.15 -14.97 19.98
C CYS A 17 -24.70 -13.62 19.41
N SER A 18 -24.66 -12.56 20.23
CA SER A 18 -24.28 -11.22 19.73
C SER A 18 -22.92 -10.69 20.21
N THR A 19 -22.19 -11.41 21.07
CA THR A 19 -20.93 -10.93 21.67
C THR A 19 -19.66 -11.49 21.05
N TYR A 20 -19.75 -12.56 20.24
CA TYR A 20 -18.55 -13.20 19.66
C TYR A 20 -17.99 -12.48 18.42
N GLN A 21 -18.78 -11.62 17.75
CA GLN A 21 -18.31 -10.86 16.56
C GLN A 21 -17.56 -9.56 16.90
N LYS A 22 -17.53 -9.11 18.14
CA LYS A 22 -16.91 -7.84 18.54
C LYS A 22 -15.38 -7.86 18.65
N ASN A 23 -14.74 -9.02 18.73
CA ASN A 23 -13.30 -9.15 18.99
C ASN A 23 -12.50 -9.90 17.92
N ALA A 24 -13.08 -10.20 16.76
CA ALA A 24 -12.25 -10.72 15.66
C ALA A 24 -11.25 -9.62 15.22
N ASP A 25 -9.97 -9.96 15.19
CA ASP A 25 -8.93 -9.05 14.71
C ASP A 25 -9.23 -8.62 13.29
N ILE A 26 -9.00 -7.34 13.01
CA ILE A 26 -9.16 -6.80 11.66
C ILE A 26 -8.00 -7.32 10.82
N PRO A 27 -8.28 -8.03 9.70
CA PRO A 27 -7.22 -8.45 8.79
C PRO A 27 -6.38 -7.27 8.30
N ILE A 28 -5.09 -7.52 8.04
CA ILE A 28 -4.18 -6.51 7.53
C ILE A 28 -3.57 -6.99 6.22
N ILE A 29 -3.71 -6.18 5.17
CA ILE A 29 -2.97 -6.32 3.92
C ILE A 29 -1.89 -5.24 3.90
N ASP A 30 -0.62 -5.64 3.93
CA ASP A 30 0.47 -4.70 3.70
C ASP A 30 0.67 -4.50 2.20
N THR A 31 0.32 -3.34 1.67
CA THR A 31 0.39 -3.07 0.23
C THR A 31 1.71 -2.46 -0.23
N HIS A 32 2.76 -2.51 0.62
CA HIS A 32 4.05 -1.94 0.24
C HIS A 32 5.21 -2.63 0.94
N ILE A 33 5.68 -3.71 0.36
CA ILE A 33 6.96 -4.35 0.73
C ILE A 33 7.84 -4.48 -0.50
N HIS A 34 9.14 -4.71 -0.28
CA HIS A 34 10.11 -4.99 -1.33
C HIS A 34 10.78 -6.33 -1.09
N LEU A 35 10.89 -7.15 -2.15
CA LEU A 35 11.70 -8.36 -2.16
C LEU A 35 12.82 -8.21 -3.19
N TYR A 36 14.02 -8.59 -2.81
CA TYR A 36 15.21 -8.53 -3.67
C TYR A 36 16.33 -9.43 -3.13
N ASP A 37 17.29 -9.77 -3.98
CA ASP A 37 18.43 -10.59 -3.62
C ASP A 37 19.75 -9.95 -4.06
N THR A 38 20.53 -9.46 -3.09
CA THR A 38 21.83 -8.82 -3.31
C THR A 38 22.96 -9.80 -3.65
N THR A 39 22.69 -11.12 -3.56
CA THR A 39 23.69 -12.15 -3.87
C THR A 39 23.63 -12.62 -5.33
N ARG A 40 22.68 -12.13 -6.11
CA ARG A 40 22.55 -12.46 -7.54
C ARG A 40 23.81 -12.04 -8.31
N PRO A 41 24.30 -12.90 -9.24
CA PRO A 41 25.51 -12.59 -10.00
C PRO A 41 25.42 -11.31 -10.84
N GLU A 42 24.22 -11.00 -11.37
CA GLU A 42 23.95 -9.77 -12.13
C GLU A 42 23.88 -8.51 -11.26
N GLY A 43 23.87 -8.68 -9.93
CA GLY A 43 23.71 -7.59 -8.97
C GLY A 43 22.30 -7.02 -8.95
N LEU A 44 22.17 -5.81 -8.42
CA LEU A 44 20.90 -5.06 -8.30
C LEU A 44 21.15 -3.56 -8.48
N PRO A 45 20.22 -2.83 -9.09
CA PRO A 45 20.29 -1.37 -9.16
C PRO A 45 19.96 -0.69 -7.83
N TRP A 46 19.32 -1.38 -6.89
CA TRP A 46 18.93 -0.91 -5.56
C TRP A 46 18.74 -2.11 -4.62
N PRO A 47 19.10 -2.01 -3.32
CA PRO A 47 19.69 -0.85 -2.63
C PRO A 47 21.17 -0.64 -2.97
N PRO A 48 21.74 0.56 -2.67
CA PRO A 48 23.17 0.80 -2.87
C PRO A 48 24.02 -0.05 -1.91
N LYS A 49 25.23 -0.40 -2.32
CA LYS A 49 26.10 -1.37 -1.60
C LYS A 49 26.56 -0.89 -0.23
N ASP A 50 26.56 0.41 0.00
CA ASP A 50 26.94 1.07 1.25
C ASP A 50 25.79 1.23 2.23
N ASP A 51 24.60 0.74 1.89
CA ASP A 51 23.45 0.76 2.80
C ASP A 51 23.50 -0.42 3.76
N GLU A 52 23.96 -0.17 4.97
CA GLU A 52 24.16 -1.19 6.00
C GLU A 52 22.85 -1.88 6.44
N VAL A 53 21.69 -1.22 6.31
CA VAL A 53 20.39 -1.76 6.69
C VAL A 53 19.78 -2.60 5.57
N LEU A 54 19.86 -2.10 4.33
CA LEU A 54 19.13 -2.70 3.21
C LEU A 54 19.98 -3.61 2.34
N TYR A 55 21.33 -3.41 2.27
CA TYR A 55 22.17 -4.21 1.36
C TYR A 55 22.40 -5.63 1.90
N ARG A 56 21.36 -6.44 1.80
CA ARG A 56 21.31 -7.86 2.14
C ARG A 56 20.19 -8.52 1.34
N PRO A 57 20.16 -9.85 1.20
CA PRO A 57 19.00 -10.54 0.64
C PRO A 57 17.74 -10.25 1.48
N VAL A 58 16.65 -9.92 0.80
CA VAL A 58 15.33 -9.70 1.38
C VAL A 58 14.35 -10.55 0.60
N LEU A 59 14.14 -11.77 1.08
CA LEU A 59 13.37 -12.83 0.44
C LEU A 59 12.11 -13.14 1.24
N THR A 60 11.32 -14.10 0.79
CA THR A 60 10.04 -14.46 1.41
C THR A 60 10.18 -14.87 2.85
N GLU A 61 11.16 -15.71 3.20
CA GLU A 61 11.39 -16.18 4.57
C GLU A 61 11.68 -15.05 5.56
N HIS A 62 12.25 -13.93 5.09
CA HIS A 62 12.49 -12.77 5.94
C HIS A 62 11.18 -12.01 6.21
N PHE A 63 10.33 -11.87 5.17
CA PHE A 63 9.04 -11.21 5.36
C PHE A 63 8.02 -12.09 6.08
N ASP A 64 8.02 -13.40 5.82
CA ASP A 64 7.13 -14.36 6.50
C ASP A 64 7.26 -14.25 8.01
N LYS A 65 8.51 -14.20 8.52
CA LYS A 65 8.77 -13.98 9.94
C LYS A 65 8.17 -12.68 10.45
N VAL A 66 8.43 -11.57 9.77
CA VAL A 66 7.90 -10.23 10.14
C VAL A 66 6.39 -10.22 10.09
N SER A 67 5.80 -10.81 9.06
CA SER A 67 4.37 -10.89 8.83
C SER A 67 3.67 -11.68 9.94
N ASP A 68 4.21 -12.86 10.30
CA ASP A 68 3.65 -13.71 11.35
C ASP A 68 3.72 -13.03 12.74
N GLU A 69 4.86 -12.40 13.06
CA GLU A 69 5.05 -11.67 14.33
C GLU A 69 4.09 -10.47 14.48
N ASN A 70 3.60 -9.90 13.39
CA ASN A 70 2.79 -8.68 13.39
C ASN A 70 1.34 -8.89 12.94
N GLY A 71 0.93 -10.14 12.65
CA GLY A 71 -0.43 -10.49 12.26
C GLY A 71 -0.84 -9.93 10.88
N ILE A 72 0.10 -9.94 9.91
CA ILE A 72 -0.17 -9.54 8.54
C ILE A 72 -0.73 -10.73 7.76
N ASN A 73 -1.92 -10.57 7.21
CA ASN A 73 -2.63 -11.66 6.54
C ASN A 73 -2.21 -11.85 5.08
N ALA A 74 -1.91 -10.74 4.38
CA ALA A 74 -1.48 -10.79 3.00
C ALA A 74 -0.67 -9.55 2.62
N THR A 75 -0.02 -9.58 1.45
CA THR A 75 0.80 -8.45 0.99
C THR A 75 0.72 -8.25 -0.52
N VAL A 76 0.86 -6.98 -0.92
CA VAL A 76 1.18 -6.57 -2.29
C VAL A 76 2.63 -6.10 -2.31
N ILE A 77 3.43 -6.76 -3.13
CA ILE A 77 4.83 -6.41 -3.33
C ILE A 77 4.89 -5.21 -4.28
N VAL A 78 5.78 -4.27 -4.00
CA VAL A 78 6.12 -3.19 -4.91
C VAL A 78 7.54 -3.42 -5.43
N GLU A 79 7.77 -3.13 -6.69
CA GLU A 79 9.07 -3.31 -7.32
C GLU A 79 10.21 -2.68 -6.49
N ALA A 80 11.33 -3.39 -6.38
CA ALA A 80 12.58 -2.88 -5.81
C ALA A 80 13.55 -2.44 -6.91
N SER A 81 13.37 -2.94 -8.12
CA SER A 81 14.26 -2.78 -9.25
C SER A 81 13.52 -2.27 -10.48
N LYS A 82 14.17 -1.41 -11.26
CA LYS A 82 13.67 -0.98 -12.58
C LYS A 82 13.85 -2.04 -13.68
N TRP A 83 14.55 -3.13 -13.40
CA TRP A 83 14.79 -4.17 -14.40
C TRP A 83 13.53 -4.96 -14.72
N ILE A 84 13.17 -5.00 -15.98
CA ILE A 84 11.96 -5.70 -16.45
C ILE A 84 11.95 -7.19 -16.04
N PRO A 85 13.07 -7.95 -16.13
CA PRO A 85 13.10 -9.35 -15.70
C PRO A 85 12.77 -9.56 -14.22
N ASP A 86 13.03 -8.57 -13.35
CA ASP A 86 12.79 -8.69 -11.92
C ASP A 86 11.30 -8.82 -11.59
N ASN A 87 10.39 -8.32 -12.43
CA ASN A 87 8.96 -8.59 -12.28
C ASN A 87 8.66 -10.09 -12.28
N GLN A 88 9.20 -10.82 -13.27
CA GLN A 88 9.01 -12.25 -13.37
C GLN A 88 9.71 -13.00 -12.24
N TRP A 89 10.91 -12.57 -11.88
CA TRP A 89 11.65 -13.15 -10.76
C TRP A 89 10.86 -13.06 -9.45
N VAL A 90 10.24 -11.91 -9.14
CA VAL A 90 9.39 -11.75 -7.96
C VAL A 90 8.17 -12.67 -8.04
N LEU A 91 7.47 -12.70 -9.19
CA LEU A 91 6.29 -13.58 -9.38
C LEU A 91 6.62 -15.06 -9.18
N ASP A 92 7.81 -15.48 -9.66
CA ASP A 92 8.28 -16.86 -9.48
C ASP A 92 8.69 -17.14 -8.04
N LEU A 93 9.34 -16.19 -7.38
CA LEU A 93 9.74 -16.30 -5.98
C LEU A 93 8.54 -16.56 -5.05
N VAL A 94 7.43 -15.86 -5.27
CA VAL A 94 6.27 -15.87 -4.37
C VAL A 94 5.16 -16.85 -4.77
N LYS A 95 5.36 -17.66 -5.80
CA LYS A 95 4.33 -18.60 -6.30
C LYS A 95 3.96 -19.69 -5.30
N HIS A 96 4.80 -19.95 -4.31
CA HIS A 96 4.59 -21.00 -3.31
C HIS A 96 3.52 -20.64 -2.29
N ASP A 97 3.28 -19.34 -2.03
CA ASP A 97 2.21 -18.88 -1.12
C ASP A 97 1.34 -17.78 -1.75
N PRO A 98 0.42 -18.17 -2.66
CA PRO A 98 -0.47 -17.22 -3.35
C PRO A 98 -1.55 -16.62 -2.45
N ASN A 99 -1.69 -17.08 -1.21
CA ASN A 99 -2.62 -16.50 -0.25
C ASN A 99 -1.97 -15.34 0.53
N ARG A 100 -0.67 -15.41 0.77
CA ARG A 100 0.10 -14.34 1.42
C ARG A 100 0.55 -13.29 0.42
N TYR A 101 1.13 -13.68 -0.71
CA TYR A 101 1.66 -12.77 -1.75
C TYR A 101 0.63 -12.60 -2.87
N ILE A 102 -0.33 -11.70 -2.64
CA ILE A 102 -1.55 -11.59 -3.45
C ILE A 102 -1.45 -10.60 -4.61
N GLY A 103 -0.37 -9.81 -4.70
CA GLY A 103 -0.18 -8.84 -5.78
C GLY A 103 1.25 -8.39 -5.95
N LEU A 104 1.56 -7.93 -7.17
CA LEU A 104 2.80 -7.27 -7.55
C LEU A 104 2.47 -5.97 -8.31
N VAL A 105 2.94 -4.85 -7.78
CA VAL A 105 3.09 -3.60 -8.50
C VAL A 105 4.50 -3.57 -9.06
N GLY A 106 4.63 -3.82 -10.34
CA GLY A 106 5.93 -4.00 -11.00
C GLY A 106 6.53 -2.72 -11.57
N SER A 107 7.60 -2.87 -12.35
CA SER A 107 8.26 -1.80 -13.08
C SER A 107 8.17 -2.04 -14.59
N LEU A 108 7.69 -1.06 -15.34
CA LEU A 108 7.72 -1.02 -16.79
C LEU A 108 8.17 0.36 -17.27
N GLU A 109 8.87 0.38 -18.40
CA GLU A 109 9.35 1.64 -19.02
C GLU A 109 8.23 2.28 -19.84
N ILE A 110 7.50 3.23 -19.22
CA ILE A 110 6.41 3.97 -19.84
C ILE A 110 6.95 4.85 -20.98
N GLY A 111 6.23 4.90 -22.09
CA GLY A 111 6.59 5.70 -23.27
C GLY A 111 7.56 5.01 -24.19
N THR A 112 7.81 3.71 -24.03
CA THR A 112 8.71 2.91 -24.87
C THR A 112 7.96 1.92 -25.78
N PRO A 113 8.53 1.55 -26.94
CA PRO A 113 7.90 0.61 -27.88
C PRO A 113 7.59 -0.78 -27.26
N ASP A 114 8.36 -1.21 -26.27
CA ASP A 114 8.21 -2.53 -25.64
C ASP A 114 7.21 -2.56 -24.47
N PHE A 115 6.71 -1.41 -24.01
CA PHE A 115 5.77 -1.33 -22.88
C PHE A 115 4.57 -2.26 -23.04
N LYS A 116 3.84 -2.16 -24.14
CA LYS A 116 2.66 -2.99 -24.42
C LYS A 116 2.97 -4.50 -24.43
N LYS A 117 4.12 -4.88 -24.97
CA LYS A 117 4.59 -6.28 -25.02
C LYS A 117 4.85 -6.80 -23.61
N HIS A 118 5.59 -6.04 -22.79
CA HIS A 118 5.92 -6.41 -21.42
C HIS A 118 4.66 -6.46 -20.55
N LEU A 119 3.80 -5.44 -20.63
CA LEU A 119 2.53 -5.42 -19.93
C LEU A 119 1.67 -6.64 -20.28
N THR A 120 1.57 -6.97 -21.58
CA THR A 120 0.77 -8.13 -22.05
C THR A 120 1.33 -9.46 -21.55
N LYS A 121 2.66 -9.59 -21.45
CA LYS A 121 3.30 -10.78 -20.91
C LYS A 121 3.03 -10.94 -19.41
N LEU A 122 3.29 -9.90 -18.64
CA LEU A 122 3.18 -9.95 -17.18
C LEU A 122 1.74 -10.06 -16.68
N SER A 123 0.79 -9.39 -17.35
CA SER A 123 -0.64 -9.48 -17.03
C SER A 123 -1.27 -10.86 -17.20
N LYS A 124 -0.53 -11.85 -17.71
CA LYS A 124 -0.99 -13.26 -17.72
C LYS A 124 -0.96 -13.86 -16.31
N ASP A 125 -0.13 -13.35 -15.42
CA ASP A 125 -0.19 -13.68 -14.00
C ASP A 125 -1.15 -12.72 -13.32
N GLY A 126 -2.24 -13.23 -12.76
CA GLY A 126 -3.26 -12.42 -12.11
C GLY A 126 -2.77 -11.64 -10.88
N ARG A 127 -1.56 -11.96 -10.38
CA ARG A 127 -0.92 -11.19 -9.29
C ARG A 127 -0.22 -9.93 -9.79
N PHE A 128 0.03 -9.77 -11.09
CA PHE A 128 0.56 -8.52 -11.64
C PHE A 128 -0.58 -7.49 -11.74
N VAL A 129 -0.73 -6.65 -10.70
CA VAL A 129 -1.90 -5.78 -10.53
C VAL A 129 -1.73 -4.35 -11.03
N GLY A 130 -0.50 -3.94 -11.32
CA GLY A 130 -0.20 -2.60 -11.77
C GLY A 130 1.30 -2.35 -11.88
N ILE A 131 1.65 -1.07 -12.08
CA ILE A 131 3.04 -0.64 -12.14
C ILE A 131 3.28 0.55 -11.23
N ARG A 132 4.57 0.76 -10.85
CA ARG A 132 5.00 1.98 -10.17
C ARG A 132 5.74 2.91 -11.11
N MET A 133 5.24 4.12 -11.23
CA MET A 133 5.92 5.22 -11.91
C MET A 133 6.93 5.85 -10.96
N ARG A 134 8.24 5.63 -11.22
CA ARG A 134 9.33 6.07 -10.35
C ARG A 134 10.35 6.97 -11.05
N GLU A 135 10.66 6.71 -12.31
CA GLU A 135 11.60 7.48 -13.11
C GLU A 135 10.84 8.35 -14.13
N ARG A 136 11.36 9.55 -14.39
CA ARG A 136 10.82 10.52 -15.33
C ARG A 136 11.85 10.77 -16.45
N PRO A 137 12.00 9.85 -17.41
CA PRO A 137 12.93 10.00 -18.51
C PRO A 137 12.63 11.28 -19.31
N GLY A 138 13.65 12.11 -19.54
CA GLY A 138 13.46 13.41 -20.23
C GLY A 138 12.92 14.54 -19.33
N GLY A 139 12.78 14.31 -18.00
CA GLY A 139 12.37 15.34 -17.07
C GLY A 139 11.01 15.94 -17.42
N ASP A 140 10.90 17.27 -17.59
CA ASP A 140 9.64 17.97 -17.84
C ASP A 140 8.99 17.60 -19.16
N SER A 141 9.75 17.19 -20.17
CA SER A 141 9.20 16.74 -21.46
C SER A 141 8.57 15.35 -21.44
N PHE A 142 8.63 14.61 -20.32
CA PHE A 142 8.06 13.26 -20.20
C PHE A 142 6.59 13.20 -20.63
N PHE A 143 5.80 14.14 -20.17
CA PHE A 143 4.38 14.20 -20.49
C PHE A 143 4.05 14.86 -21.84
N GLU A 144 5.05 15.36 -22.57
CA GLU A 144 4.90 15.82 -23.97
C GLU A 144 4.90 14.63 -24.94
N ASN A 145 5.42 13.48 -24.51
CA ASN A 145 5.44 12.26 -25.29
C ASN A 145 4.07 11.57 -25.30
N GLU A 146 3.39 11.54 -26.43
CA GLU A 146 2.08 10.86 -26.57
C GLU A 146 2.13 9.35 -26.33
N ALA A 147 3.29 8.70 -26.49
CA ALA A 147 3.44 7.29 -26.13
C ALA A 147 3.24 7.05 -24.62
N VAL A 148 3.63 8.00 -23.77
CA VAL A 148 3.37 7.95 -22.32
C VAL A 148 1.88 7.88 -22.05
N TRP A 149 1.09 8.73 -22.68
CA TRP A 149 -0.35 8.76 -22.49
C TRP A 149 -1.05 7.53 -23.05
N SER A 150 -0.56 7.01 -24.19
CA SER A 150 -1.07 5.77 -24.76
C SER A 150 -0.84 4.58 -23.82
N ASP A 151 0.32 4.52 -23.17
CA ASP A 151 0.67 3.46 -22.22
C ASP A 151 -0.15 3.56 -20.92
N LEU A 152 -0.32 4.78 -20.39
CA LEU A 152 -1.18 5.03 -19.22
C LEU A 152 -2.66 4.72 -19.53
N GLN A 153 -3.13 5.03 -20.74
CA GLN A 153 -4.48 4.64 -21.19
C GLN A 153 -4.61 3.10 -21.25
N LEU A 154 -3.58 2.41 -21.74
CA LEU A 154 -3.57 0.95 -21.80
C LEU A 154 -3.64 0.31 -20.41
N LEU A 155 -2.99 0.87 -19.38
CA LEU A 155 -3.16 0.45 -17.98
C LEU A 155 -4.63 0.59 -17.55
N SER A 156 -5.22 1.76 -17.83
CA SER A 156 -6.62 2.05 -17.51
C SER A 156 -7.58 1.05 -18.16
N ASP A 157 -7.40 0.78 -19.46
CA ASP A 157 -8.24 -0.13 -20.25
C ASP A 157 -8.17 -1.57 -19.74
N ARG A 158 -7.03 -1.96 -19.16
CA ARG A 158 -6.80 -3.28 -18.55
C ARG A 158 -7.16 -3.35 -17.08
N ASN A 159 -7.74 -2.29 -16.51
CA ASN A 159 -8.08 -2.19 -15.09
C ASN A 159 -6.86 -2.40 -14.15
N GLN A 160 -5.66 -2.10 -14.64
CA GLN A 160 -4.44 -2.12 -13.83
C GLN A 160 -4.20 -0.77 -13.16
N THR A 161 -3.40 -0.77 -12.10
CA THR A 161 -3.18 0.40 -11.25
C THR A 161 -1.87 1.11 -11.58
N LEU A 162 -1.82 2.40 -11.25
CA LEU A 162 -0.63 3.23 -11.30
C LEU A 162 -0.27 3.68 -9.88
N ASP A 163 0.76 3.09 -9.29
CA ASP A 163 1.39 3.64 -8.09
C ASP A 163 2.35 4.76 -8.51
N VAL A 164 2.34 5.89 -7.80
CA VAL A 164 3.22 7.03 -8.09
C VAL A 164 4.18 7.26 -6.93
N LEU A 165 5.47 7.15 -7.20
CA LEU A 165 6.52 7.47 -6.23
C LEU A 165 6.81 8.97 -6.26
N MET A 166 6.54 9.65 -5.14
CA MET A 166 6.70 11.11 -4.98
C MET A 166 8.18 11.50 -4.82
N PHE A 167 9.02 11.13 -5.77
CA PHE A 167 10.45 11.47 -5.83
C PHE A 167 10.77 12.33 -7.06
N GLN A 168 10.30 11.91 -8.22
CA GLN A 168 10.45 12.65 -9.48
C GLN A 168 9.13 13.24 -9.99
N TYR A 169 8.02 12.95 -9.30
CA TYR A 169 6.69 13.40 -9.64
C TYR A 169 6.13 14.29 -8.53
N SER A 170 5.27 15.22 -8.92
CA SER A 170 4.55 16.11 -8.03
C SER A 170 3.09 15.70 -7.88
N LEU A 171 2.40 16.26 -6.89
CA LEU A 171 0.96 16.12 -6.74
C LEU A 171 0.19 16.81 -7.91
N ASP A 172 0.81 17.80 -8.56
CA ASP A 172 0.26 18.41 -9.77
C ASP A 172 0.31 17.46 -10.96
N ASP A 173 1.36 16.64 -11.09
CA ASP A 173 1.41 15.57 -12.11
C ASP A 173 0.29 14.55 -11.88
N VAL A 174 0.06 14.15 -10.61
CA VAL A 174 -1.06 13.26 -10.26
C VAL A 174 -2.40 13.85 -10.63
N ASP A 175 -2.64 15.12 -10.31
CA ASP A 175 -3.88 15.84 -10.69
C ASP A 175 -4.06 15.88 -12.21
N MET A 176 -3.00 16.17 -12.96
CA MET A 176 -3.01 16.20 -14.42
C MET A 176 -3.34 14.82 -15.03
N ILE A 177 -2.63 13.76 -14.59
CA ILE A 177 -2.87 12.40 -15.07
C ILE A 177 -4.30 11.98 -14.78
N SER A 178 -4.76 12.22 -13.55
CA SER A 178 -6.09 11.84 -13.08
C SER A 178 -7.21 12.50 -13.90
N LYS A 179 -7.06 13.78 -14.25
CA LYS A 179 -8.04 14.52 -15.08
C LYS A 179 -8.04 14.04 -16.53
N ARG A 180 -6.88 13.73 -17.09
CA ARG A 180 -6.77 13.21 -18.46
C ARG A 180 -7.27 11.77 -18.56
N LEU A 181 -7.08 10.97 -17.52
CA LEU A 181 -7.42 9.54 -17.45
C LEU A 181 -8.31 9.22 -16.24
N PRO A 182 -9.58 9.65 -16.21
CA PRO A 182 -10.43 9.56 -15.01
C PRO A 182 -10.84 8.13 -14.61
N LYS A 183 -10.56 7.12 -15.45
CA LYS A 183 -10.76 5.70 -15.14
C LYS A 183 -9.50 5.01 -14.63
N LEU A 184 -8.32 5.61 -14.80
CA LEU A 184 -7.07 5.06 -14.30
C LEU A 184 -7.06 5.14 -12.78
N LYS A 185 -6.87 4.02 -12.11
CA LYS A 185 -6.72 3.95 -10.66
C LYS A 185 -5.31 4.38 -10.26
N ILE A 186 -5.19 5.49 -9.54
CA ILE A 186 -3.90 6.09 -9.16
C ILE A 186 -3.73 5.99 -7.64
N LEU A 187 -2.56 5.55 -7.20
CA LEU A 187 -2.20 5.46 -5.78
C LEU A 187 -0.91 6.25 -5.50
N ILE A 188 -1.04 7.32 -4.75
CA ILE A 188 0.10 8.11 -4.30
C ILE A 188 0.80 7.35 -3.18
N ASN A 189 2.10 7.08 -3.34
CA ASN A 189 2.89 6.37 -2.32
C ASN A 189 3.37 7.32 -1.20
N HIS A 190 3.74 6.71 -0.06
CA HIS A 190 4.50 7.31 1.04
C HIS A 190 3.96 8.66 1.52
N VAL A 191 2.74 8.61 2.10
CA VAL A 191 2.06 9.79 2.67
C VAL A 191 2.16 11.03 1.77
N ALA A 192 2.00 10.80 0.45
CA ALA A 192 2.05 11.83 -0.58
C ALA A 192 3.34 12.68 -0.56
N GLY A 193 4.48 12.07 -0.19
CA GLY A 193 5.77 12.75 -0.15
C GLY A 193 5.85 13.83 0.94
N ALA A 194 5.10 13.68 2.03
CA ALA A 194 5.14 14.62 3.14
C ALA A 194 6.55 14.76 3.72
N ASP A 195 6.89 15.97 4.10
CA ASP A 195 8.10 16.30 4.85
C ASP A 195 7.77 16.38 6.34
N ILE A 196 8.14 15.34 7.12
CA ILE A 196 7.66 15.14 8.48
C ILE A 196 8.71 15.55 9.51
N GLU A 197 8.44 16.65 10.21
CA GLU A 197 9.35 17.20 11.23
C GLU A 197 8.75 17.23 12.65
N GLY A 198 7.50 16.77 12.83
CA GLY A 198 6.76 16.81 14.09
C GLY A 198 6.24 18.20 14.44
N LYS A 199 5.96 18.99 13.45
CA LYS A 199 5.35 20.32 13.49
C LYS A 199 4.16 20.38 12.50
N PRO A 200 3.34 21.44 12.47
CA PRO A 200 2.25 21.56 11.50
C PRO A 200 2.73 21.36 10.07
N ALA A 201 1.97 20.59 9.28
CA ALA A 201 2.29 20.26 7.88
C ALA A 201 2.40 21.53 7.01
N ASP A 202 3.25 21.48 5.99
CA ASP A 202 3.47 22.60 5.08
C ASP A 202 2.16 22.98 4.34
N PRO A 203 1.71 24.25 4.41
CA PRO A 203 0.50 24.70 3.73
C PRO A 203 0.49 24.45 2.21
N LYS A 204 1.65 24.48 1.55
CA LYS A 204 1.75 24.17 0.12
C LYS A 204 1.47 22.71 -0.15
N TRP A 205 2.05 21.81 0.68
CA TRP A 205 1.78 20.39 0.60
C TRP A 205 0.29 20.09 0.89
N ILE A 206 -0.30 20.71 1.91
CA ILE A 206 -1.74 20.58 2.23
C ILE A 206 -2.58 20.92 1.01
N ALA A 207 -2.34 22.09 0.39
CA ALA A 207 -3.10 22.54 -0.77
C ALA A 207 -2.96 21.56 -1.96
N ALA A 208 -1.76 21.05 -2.20
CA ALA A 208 -1.49 20.09 -3.27
C ALA A 208 -2.17 18.73 -3.03
N VAL A 209 -2.14 18.21 -1.79
CA VAL A 209 -2.87 17.00 -1.38
C VAL A 209 -4.37 17.18 -1.59
N GLN A 210 -4.94 18.28 -1.09
CA GLN A 210 -6.36 18.58 -1.25
C GLN A 210 -6.78 18.70 -2.72
N LYS A 211 -5.92 19.26 -3.57
CA LYS A 211 -6.15 19.37 -5.02
C LYS A 211 -6.17 17.98 -5.68
N ALA A 212 -5.17 17.15 -5.42
CA ALA A 212 -5.09 15.78 -5.97
C ALA A 212 -6.28 14.92 -5.48
N ALA A 213 -6.65 15.04 -4.22
CA ALA A 213 -7.74 14.29 -3.59
C ALA A 213 -9.15 14.64 -4.12
N LYS A 214 -9.34 15.78 -4.82
CA LYS A 214 -10.61 16.10 -5.50
C LYS A 214 -10.94 15.10 -6.61
N ASN A 215 -9.95 14.42 -7.15
CA ASN A 215 -10.13 13.42 -8.19
C ASN A 215 -10.47 12.06 -7.54
N SER A 216 -11.65 11.52 -7.86
CA SER A 216 -12.18 10.30 -7.22
C SER A 216 -11.40 9.02 -7.53
N ASN A 217 -10.61 9.01 -8.61
CA ASN A 217 -9.74 7.90 -9.01
C ASN A 217 -8.35 7.95 -8.35
N VAL A 218 -8.09 8.93 -7.48
CA VAL A 218 -6.83 9.07 -6.73
C VAL A 218 -7.01 8.60 -5.30
N ASN A 219 -6.15 7.67 -4.90
CA ASN A 219 -6.01 7.14 -3.54
C ASN A 219 -4.64 7.52 -2.97
N CYS A 220 -4.46 7.40 -1.67
CA CYS A 220 -3.17 7.62 -1.02
C CYS A 220 -2.79 6.46 -0.09
N LYS A 221 -1.51 6.10 -0.11
CA LYS A 221 -0.94 5.06 0.73
C LYS A 221 -0.29 5.68 1.97
N ILE A 222 -0.79 5.32 3.15
CA ILE A 222 -0.07 5.60 4.39
C ILE A 222 1.02 4.53 4.50
N SER A 223 2.20 4.87 4.00
CA SER A 223 3.41 4.07 4.03
C SER A 223 4.62 4.97 4.20
N GLY A 224 5.74 4.43 4.68
CA GLY A 224 7.00 5.15 4.74
C GLY A 224 7.03 6.34 5.72
N LEU A 225 6.19 6.41 6.75
CA LEU A 225 6.22 7.49 7.75
C LEU A 225 7.61 7.65 8.37
N PHE A 226 8.25 6.54 8.73
CA PHE A 226 9.58 6.57 9.33
C PHE A 226 10.66 7.08 8.37
N GLN A 227 10.51 6.78 7.10
CA GLN A 227 11.41 7.23 6.05
C GLN A 227 11.23 8.72 5.72
N GLN A 228 10.02 9.25 5.86
CA GLN A 228 9.72 10.66 5.66
C GLN A 228 10.04 11.53 6.90
N SER A 229 10.39 10.89 8.01
CA SER A 229 10.83 11.59 9.22
C SER A 229 12.27 12.09 9.09
N HIS A 230 12.49 13.37 9.40
CA HIS A 230 13.82 13.97 9.46
C HIS A 230 14.63 13.52 10.69
N ARG A 231 14.01 12.80 11.63
CA ARG A 231 14.67 12.28 12.83
C ARG A 231 14.96 10.80 12.71
N GLN A 232 16.19 10.41 13.02
CA GLN A 232 16.62 9.01 13.04
C GLN A 232 17.28 8.67 14.40
N PRO A 233 16.90 7.57 15.06
CA PRO A 233 15.75 6.71 14.75
C PRO A 233 14.44 7.49 14.78
N SER A 234 13.47 7.06 13.96
CA SER A 234 12.20 7.78 13.80
C SER A 234 11.40 7.79 15.11
N PRO A 235 10.73 8.87 15.47
CA PRO A 235 9.89 8.93 16.67
C PRO A 235 8.79 7.87 16.68
N ARG A 236 8.48 7.34 17.88
CA ARG A 236 7.43 6.32 18.09
C ARG A 236 6.11 6.90 18.54
N ASN A 237 6.08 8.18 18.91
CA ASN A 237 4.89 8.87 19.35
C ASN A 237 4.05 9.34 18.15
N LEU A 238 2.77 9.00 18.14
CA LEU A 238 1.83 9.36 17.08
C LEU A 238 1.77 10.88 16.86
N SER A 239 1.87 11.69 17.93
CA SER A 239 1.79 13.15 17.82
C SER A 239 2.83 13.78 16.89
N PHE A 240 3.93 13.07 16.63
CA PHE A 240 4.95 13.53 15.68
C PHE A 240 4.47 13.49 14.21
N TYR A 241 3.52 12.62 13.90
CA TYR A 241 2.99 12.37 12.55
C TYR A 241 1.55 12.88 12.37
N GLN A 242 0.96 13.36 13.48
CA GLN A 242 -0.48 13.65 13.56
C GLN A 242 -0.94 14.64 12.50
N SER A 243 -0.18 15.71 12.29
CA SER A 243 -0.56 16.78 11.36
C SER A 243 -0.74 16.28 9.91
N GLU A 244 0.23 15.51 9.41
CA GLU A 244 0.19 14.98 8.06
C GLU A 244 -0.88 13.89 7.91
N LEU A 245 -1.04 13.04 8.92
CA LEU A 245 -2.07 11.99 8.92
C LEU A 245 -3.49 12.58 8.95
N ASP A 246 -3.72 13.66 9.71
CA ASP A 246 -5.00 14.35 9.74
C ASP A 246 -5.34 14.96 8.37
N VAL A 247 -4.37 15.62 7.73
CA VAL A 247 -4.54 16.17 6.38
C VAL A 247 -4.92 15.08 5.36
N LEU A 248 -4.26 13.92 5.42
CA LEU A 248 -4.56 12.80 4.52
C LEU A 248 -5.94 12.21 4.81
N TRP A 249 -6.31 12.08 6.09
CA TRP A 249 -7.62 11.60 6.49
C TRP A 249 -8.75 12.54 6.02
N GLU A 250 -8.59 13.83 6.21
CA GLU A 250 -9.56 14.85 5.76
C GLU A 250 -9.69 14.90 4.23
N ALA A 251 -8.57 14.77 3.51
CA ALA A 251 -8.56 14.87 2.05
C ALA A 251 -9.11 13.62 1.35
N PHE A 252 -8.72 12.42 1.78
CA PHE A 252 -9.05 11.15 1.12
C PHE A 252 -10.21 10.40 1.77
N GLY A 253 -10.52 10.68 3.04
CA GLY A 253 -11.54 9.99 3.79
C GLY A 253 -11.24 8.51 4.03
N GLU A 254 -12.24 7.80 4.59
CA GLU A 254 -12.08 6.38 4.96
C GLU A 254 -11.99 5.42 3.76
N ASP A 255 -12.42 5.84 2.55
CA ASP A 255 -12.56 4.98 1.38
C ASP A 255 -11.32 4.95 0.45
N ARG A 256 -10.39 5.91 0.62
CA ARG A 256 -9.28 6.09 -0.32
C ARG A 256 -7.90 6.12 0.33
N LEU A 257 -7.79 5.74 1.61
CA LEU A 257 -6.52 5.51 2.28
C LEU A 257 -6.25 4.01 2.35
N ILE A 258 -4.98 3.62 2.11
CA ILE A 258 -4.55 2.21 2.07
C ILE A 258 -3.28 2.06 2.91
N TYR A 259 -3.20 0.96 3.69
CA TYR A 259 -2.04 0.64 4.51
C TYR A 259 -0.88 0.08 3.68
N GLY A 260 0.35 0.48 4.03
CA GLY A 260 1.59 -0.13 3.59
C GLY A 260 2.73 0.19 4.55
N SER A 261 3.67 -0.72 4.74
CA SER A 261 4.79 -0.52 5.66
C SER A 261 5.99 0.17 5.02
N ASN A 262 6.21 -0.08 3.74
CA ASN A 262 7.49 0.17 3.05
C ASN A 262 8.65 -0.68 3.63
N TRP A 263 8.36 -1.90 4.10
CA TRP A 263 9.38 -2.83 4.56
C TRP A 263 10.22 -3.33 3.36
N PRO A 264 11.55 -3.48 3.46
CA PRO A 264 12.39 -3.28 4.65
C PRO A 264 12.87 -1.83 4.87
N VAL A 265 12.54 -0.87 4.00
CA VAL A 265 13.03 0.53 4.08
C VAL A 265 12.66 1.18 5.42
N THR A 266 11.49 0.87 5.95
CA THR A 266 11.03 1.30 7.27
C THR A 266 12.02 0.96 8.39
N MET A 267 12.81 -0.12 8.24
CA MET A 267 13.80 -0.55 9.23
C MET A 267 14.93 0.46 9.45
N ARG A 268 15.14 1.40 8.55
CA ARG A 268 16.08 2.51 8.79
C ARG A 268 15.64 3.40 9.95
N GLY A 269 14.34 3.53 10.16
CA GLY A 269 13.78 4.36 11.23
C GLY A 269 13.36 3.57 12.46
N GLY A 270 13.07 2.26 12.34
CA GLY A 270 12.61 1.42 13.42
C GLY A 270 12.08 0.06 12.97
N THR A 271 11.59 -0.75 13.89
CA THR A 271 11.04 -2.07 13.59
C THR A 271 9.68 -1.97 12.89
N TYR A 272 9.28 -3.06 12.22
CA TYR A 272 7.95 -3.18 11.61
C TYR A 272 6.82 -2.99 12.64
N GLY A 273 6.94 -3.65 13.80
CA GLY A 273 5.93 -3.57 14.86
C GLY A 273 5.77 -2.15 15.43
N GLU A 274 6.88 -1.40 15.58
CA GLU A 274 6.83 0.00 16.01
C GLU A 274 6.13 0.89 14.99
N TYR A 275 6.42 0.69 13.69
CA TYR A 275 5.73 1.39 12.62
C TYR A 275 4.22 1.10 12.63
N LEU A 276 3.86 -0.19 12.67
CA LEU A 276 2.46 -0.61 12.71
C LEU A 276 1.72 -0.08 13.93
N ALA A 277 2.40 0.00 15.10
CA ALA A 277 1.82 0.55 16.31
C ALA A 277 1.49 2.05 16.17
N VAL A 278 2.35 2.85 15.55
CA VAL A 278 2.07 4.27 15.25
C VAL A 278 0.85 4.39 14.35
N VAL A 279 0.79 3.61 13.27
CA VAL A 279 -0.34 3.64 12.32
C VAL A 279 -1.64 3.17 13.01
N LYS A 280 -1.59 2.06 13.76
CA LYS A 280 -2.75 1.57 14.54
C LYS A 280 -3.22 2.63 15.55
N GLY A 281 -2.30 3.37 16.16
CA GLY A 281 -2.59 4.47 17.07
C GLY A 281 -3.44 5.56 16.43
N PHE A 282 -3.12 5.97 15.21
CA PHE A 282 -3.92 6.97 14.46
C PHE A 282 -5.34 6.49 14.15
N PHE A 283 -5.52 5.19 13.92
CA PHE A 283 -6.83 4.61 13.61
C PHE A 283 -7.59 4.11 14.84
N ALA A 284 -7.06 4.27 16.07
CA ALA A 284 -7.66 3.70 17.28
C ALA A 284 -9.04 4.30 17.62
N ASP A 285 -9.24 5.58 17.34
CA ASP A 285 -10.50 6.32 17.55
C ASP A 285 -11.48 6.23 16.37
N LYS A 286 -11.05 5.72 15.23
CA LYS A 286 -11.89 5.55 14.05
C LYS A 286 -12.84 4.34 14.22
N SER A 287 -13.97 4.39 13.53
CA SER A 287 -14.95 3.29 13.55
C SER A 287 -14.31 1.96 13.11
N ARG A 288 -14.86 0.83 13.55
CA ARG A 288 -14.42 -0.48 13.07
C ARG A 288 -14.48 -0.57 11.54
N ALA A 289 -15.55 -0.05 10.93
CA ALA A 289 -15.71 -0.04 9.47
C ALA A 289 -14.60 0.74 8.76
N ALA A 290 -14.22 1.91 9.28
CA ALA A 290 -13.14 2.72 8.74
C ALA A 290 -11.78 2.00 8.86
N ARG A 291 -11.51 1.35 10.01
CA ARG A 291 -10.30 0.53 10.20
C ARG A 291 -10.24 -0.64 9.24
N GLU A 292 -11.35 -1.36 9.05
CA GLU A 292 -11.43 -2.46 8.08
C GLU A 292 -11.21 -1.98 6.64
N LYS A 293 -11.74 -0.82 6.27
CA LYS A 293 -11.48 -0.19 4.97
C LYS A 293 -9.99 0.07 4.79
N PHE A 294 -9.37 0.76 5.73
CA PHE A 294 -7.97 1.15 5.67
C PHE A 294 -7.01 -0.06 5.65
N PHE A 295 -7.20 -1.02 6.55
CA PHE A 295 -6.25 -2.12 6.70
C PHE A 295 -6.39 -3.21 5.64
N PHE A 296 -7.55 -3.38 4.97
CA PHE A 296 -7.67 -4.40 3.93
C PHE A 296 -8.70 -4.13 2.82
N LYS A 297 -9.92 -3.61 3.13
CA LYS A 297 -10.99 -3.54 2.11
C LYS A 297 -10.65 -2.61 0.95
N ASN A 298 -10.04 -1.46 1.24
CA ASN A 298 -9.63 -0.51 0.21
C ASN A 298 -8.56 -1.11 -0.70
N ALA A 299 -7.61 -1.88 -0.15
CA ALA A 299 -6.59 -2.57 -0.92
C ALA A 299 -7.22 -3.61 -1.87
N LEU A 300 -8.13 -4.45 -1.37
CA LEU A 300 -8.85 -5.43 -2.19
C LEU A 300 -9.59 -4.76 -3.35
N LYS A 301 -10.31 -3.70 -3.06
CA LYS A 301 -11.08 -2.92 -4.06
C LYS A 301 -10.17 -2.23 -5.08
N PHE A 302 -9.14 -1.55 -4.59
CA PHE A 302 -8.25 -0.75 -5.43
C PHE A 302 -7.48 -1.61 -6.43
N TYR A 303 -6.81 -2.65 -5.94
CA TYR A 303 -6.00 -3.53 -6.77
C TYR A 303 -6.82 -4.64 -7.47
N GLY A 304 -8.11 -4.81 -7.14
CA GLY A 304 -8.93 -5.90 -7.68
C GLY A 304 -8.48 -7.27 -7.18
N LEU A 305 -8.04 -7.36 -5.92
CA LEU A 305 -7.50 -8.57 -5.32
C LEU A 305 -8.60 -9.55 -4.91
N PRO A 306 -8.30 -10.87 -4.84
CA PRO A 306 -9.23 -11.86 -4.31
C PRO A 306 -9.53 -11.60 -2.82
N ALA A 307 -10.69 -12.07 -2.36
CA ALA A 307 -11.00 -12.06 -0.94
C ALA A 307 -9.94 -12.85 -0.16
N LEU A 308 -9.60 -12.36 1.05
CA LEU A 308 -8.69 -13.10 1.93
C LEU A 308 -9.30 -14.47 2.26
N LYS A 309 -8.48 -15.51 2.18
CA LYS A 309 -8.86 -16.85 2.65
C LYS A 309 -8.54 -16.93 4.14
N HIS A 310 -9.53 -17.40 4.89
CA HIS A 310 -9.43 -17.64 6.34
C HIS A 310 -8.72 -18.95 6.62
#